data_fcd1779a19be64b05fc7250f8cc39ad3
#
_entry.id   fcd1779a19be64b05fc7250f8cc39ad3
#
_cell.length_a   1.000
_cell.length_b   1.000
_cell.length_c   1.000
_cell.angle_alpha   90.00
_cell.angle_beta   90.00
_cell.angle_gamma   90.00
#
_symmetry.space_group_name_H-M   'P 1'
#
loop_
_entity.id
_entity.type
_entity.pdbx_description
1 polymer ?
#
loop_
_entity_poly.entity_id
_entity_poly.type
_entity_poly.pdbx_seq_one_letter_code
_entity_poly.pdbx_strand_id
1 'polypeptide(L)'
;MKVTEFFLGFGKRIWSTQRGETEFGIKAIPAGGYCRIEGMTTNDEMPTGEEGRAFAIASTPRKLIVLGAGSFNHFVLGFVMILIMLAGVGTQSMANTIKEVVPCVSSTTACAATDPVSPAAKAGLKAGDQIVAINGKATTDNNFAEDLKAIHNHSGQEFTFTVKRGSETLDLKVTPTDRTIQGYTYSFVGFVAAEATYRQPIFSAIKDSGSITWYMIKESVKSLVKLPSMIPNLVKEAFNNAPRDPNGPVGIVGVARASGDIASNSNLNTSSQVSI
;
A
#
# COMPACT_ATOMS: atom_id res chain seq x y z
N MET A 1 -4.44 37.19 13.13
CA MET A 1 -4.47 36.20 14.21
C MET A 1 -3.10 36.14 14.85
N LYS A 2 -3.05 36.03 16.16
CA LYS A 2 -1.80 35.91 16.91
C LYS A 2 -1.53 34.41 17.19
N VAL A 3 -0.35 33.95 16.82
CA VAL A 3 0.14 32.59 17.08
C VAL A 3 1.33 32.72 18.01
N THR A 4 1.25 32.11 19.18
CA THR A 4 2.30 32.24 20.22
C THR A 4 3.22 31.06 20.25
N GLU A 5 2.73 29.84 19.95
CA GLU A 5 3.53 28.64 19.96
C GLU A 5 3.27 27.77 18.72
N PHE A 6 4.34 27.22 18.19
CA PHE A 6 4.28 26.17 17.15
C PHE A 6 5.31 25.10 17.49
N PHE A 7 4.86 23.95 17.97
CA PHE A 7 5.73 22.87 18.39
C PHE A 7 5.44 21.56 17.66
N LEU A 8 6.51 20.87 17.28
CA LEU A 8 6.47 19.48 16.88
C LEU A 8 6.71 18.61 18.11
N GLY A 9 5.80 17.70 18.41
CA GLY A 9 5.83 16.83 19.58
C GLY A 9 5.12 17.40 20.80
N PHE A 10 5.14 16.61 21.86
CA PHE A 10 4.55 16.90 23.18
C PHE A 10 5.57 16.68 24.30
N GLY A 11 5.26 17.11 25.52
CA GLY A 11 6.10 16.89 26.69
C GLY A 11 7.21 17.94 26.84
N LYS A 12 8.39 17.53 27.33
CA LYS A 12 9.51 18.46 27.58
C LYS A 12 10.06 19.03 26.28
N ARG A 13 10.35 20.34 26.31
CA ARG A 13 10.98 21.07 25.21
C ARG A 13 12.45 20.59 25.06
N ILE A 14 12.82 20.15 23.86
CA ILE A 14 14.20 19.78 23.52
C ILE A 14 14.92 21.00 22.95
N TRP A 15 14.26 21.69 22.03
CA TRP A 15 14.82 22.86 21.35
C TRP A 15 13.70 23.84 20.97
N SER A 16 13.97 25.13 21.04
CA SER A 16 13.07 26.15 20.51
C SER A 16 13.83 27.40 20.04
N THR A 17 13.20 28.10 19.15
CA THR A 17 13.66 29.43 18.66
C THR A 17 12.46 30.34 18.54
N GLN A 18 12.66 31.63 18.87
CA GLN A 18 11.62 32.62 18.73
C GLN A 18 11.80 33.38 17.41
N ARG A 19 10.75 33.43 16.62
CA ARG A 19 10.68 34.22 15.39
C ARG A 19 9.48 35.16 15.46
N GLY A 20 9.75 36.45 15.67
CA GLY A 20 8.70 37.43 15.92
C GLY A 20 7.94 37.12 17.21
N GLU A 21 6.63 36.98 17.11
CA GLU A 21 5.74 36.68 18.25
C GLU A 21 5.54 35.18 18.50
N THR A 22 6.05 34.31 17.62
CA THR A 22 5.82 32.88 17.68
C THR A 22 7.09 32.15 18.12
N GLU A 23 6.96 31.29 19.13
CA GLU A 23 8.00 30.33 19.53
C GLU A 23 7.82 29.04 18.73
N PHE A 24 8.86 28.67 17.96
CA PHE A 24 8.93 27.43 17.21
C PHE A 24 9.84 26.43 17.92
N GLY A 25 9.47 25.17 17.99
CA GLY A 25 10.32 24.19 18.65
C GLY A 25 9.94 22.75 18.47
N ILE A 26 10.77 21.89 19.12
CA ILE A 26 10.62 20.43 19.12
C ILE A 26 10.53 19.97 20.56
N LYS A 27 9.57 19.07 20.83
CA LYS A 27 9.36 18.42 22.13
C LYS A 27 9.70 16.93 22.07
N ALA A 28 9.87 16.32 23.24
CA ALA A 28 10.47 14.99 23.39
C ALA A 28 9.63 13.83 22.82
N ILE A 29 8.31 13.97 22.75
CA ILE A 29 7.41 12.92 22.33
C ILE A 29 6.91 13.24 20.89
N PRO A 30 7.37 12.54 19.85
CA PRO A 30 7.04 12.87 18.45
C PRO A 30 5.67 12.30 18.03
N ALA A 31 4.65 12.46 18.89
CA ALA A 31 3.30 11.93 18.65
C ALA A 31 2.36 12.93 17.95
N GLY A 32 2.93 13.95 17.30
CA GLY A 32 2.16 14.99 16.60
C GLY A 32 2.77 16.38 16.78
N GLY A 33 1.96 17.42 16.65
CA GLY A 33 2.36 18.81 16.88
C GLY A 33 1.16 19.65 17.27
N TYR A 34 1.42 20.84 17.78
CA TYR A 34 0.37 21.79 18.11
C TYR A 34 0.76 23.22 17.77
N CYS A 35 -0.27 24.01 17.58
CA CYS A 35 -0.16 25.44 17.36
C CYS A 35 -1.08 26.13 18.36
N ARG A 36 -0.53 27.08 19.15
CA ARG A 36 -1.30 27.86 20.09
C ARG A 36 -1.70 29.18 19.44
N ILE A 37 -2.99 29.33 19.24
CA ILE A 37 -3.59 30.53 18.66
C ILE A 37 -4.34 31.25 19.78
N GLU A 38 -4.07 32.54 19.92
CA GLU A 38 -4.70 33.36 20.93
C GLU A 38 -6.14 33.74 20.54
N GLY A 39 -7.01 33.85 21.56
CA GLY A 39 -8.41 34.24 21.38
C GLY A 39 -9.24 33.23 20.58
N MET A 40 -9.13 31.96 20.91
CA MET A 40 -9.93 30.89 20.29
C MET A 40 -11.42 31.02 20.62
N THR A 41 -11.72 31.47 21.85
CA THR A 41 -13.07 31.76 22.30
C THR A 41 -13.24 33.26 22.59
N THR A 42 -14.49 33.72 22.64
CA THR A 42 -14.81 35.11 22.97
C THR A 42 -14.48 35.49 24.43
N ASN A 43 -14.27 34.47 25.27
CA ASN A 43 -13.97 34.65 26.70
C ASN A 43 -12.46 34.59 27.01
N ASP A 44 -11.61 34.35 25.99
CA ASP A 44 -10.16 34.31 26.19
C ASP A 44 -9.66 35.74 26.41
N GLU A 45 -8.91 35.96 27.51
CA GLU A 45 -8.27 37.23 27.79
C GLU A 45 -7.16 37.48 26.78
N MET A 46 -7.32 38.53 25.99
CA MET A 46 -6.29 39.01 25.05
C MET A 46 -5.49 40.14 25.69
N PRO A 47 -4.19 40.26 25.39
CA PRO A 47 -3.41 41.44 25.79
C PRO A 47 -4.07 42.73 25.30
N THR A 48 -4.06 43.77 26.14
CA THR A 48 -4.68 45.08 25.85
C THR A 48 -4.15 45.67 24.53
N GLY A 49 -5.04 45.97 23.61
CA GLY A 49 -4.71 46.51 22.28
C GLY A 49 -4.53 45.46 21.18
N GLU A 50 -4.64 44.18 21.51
CA GLU A 50 -4.53 43.07 20.52
C GLU A 50 -5.85 42.32 20.26
N GLU A 51 -6.96 42.79 20.85
CA GLU A 51 -8.28 42.15 20.72
C GLU A 51 -8.67 41.95 19.25
N GLY A 52 -8.29 42.88 18.35
CA GLY A 52 -8.52 42.75 16.91
C GLY A 52 -7.79 41.63 16.21
N ARG A 53 -6.91 40.89 16.90
CA ARG A 53 -6.11 39.77 16.37
C ARG A 53 -6.58 38.41 16.87
N ALA A 54 -7.65 38.36 17.69
CA ALA A 54 -8.20 37.10 18.19
C ALA A 54 -8.70 36.22 17.05
N PHE A 55 -8.60 34.91 17.24
CA PHE A 55 -9.15 33.93 16.27
C PHE A 55 -10.67 34.07 16.16
N ALA A 56 -11.38 34.27 17.28
CA ALA A 56 -12.84 34.38 17.35
C ALA A 56 -13.42 35.42 16.41
N ILE A 57 -12.74 36.57 16.21
CA ILE A 57 -13.19 37.67 15.35
C ILE A 57 -12.61 37.63 13.95
N ALA A 58 -11.75 36.66 13.66
CA ALA A 58 -11.18 36.52 12.31
C ALA A 58 -12.27 36.18 11.28
N SER A 59 -12.06 36.60 10.02
CA SER A 59 -12.98 36.29 8.94
C SER A 59 -13.10 34.79 8.68
N THR A 60 -14.29 34.34 8.28
CA THR A 60 -14.60 32.93 8.02
C THR A 60 -13.59 32.22 7.14
N PRO A 61 -13.11 32.79 6.00
CA PRO A 61 -12.12 32.09 5.17
C PRO A 61 -10.79 31.87 5.89
N ARG A 62 -10.36 32.79 6.75
CA ARG A 62 -9.14 32.62 7.56
C ARG A 62 -9.28 31.51 8.60
N LYS A 63 -10.46 31.39 9.22
CA LYS A 63 -10.79 30.28 10.14
C LYS A 63 -10.75 28.95 9.41
N LEU A 64 -11.37 28.86 8.22
CA LEU A 64 -11.38 27.64 7.42
C LEU A 64 -9.96 27.20 7.00
N ILE A 65 -9.09 28.14 6.63
CA ILE A 65 -7.69 27.84 6.31
C ILE A 65 -6.98 27.24 7.51
N VAL A 66 -7.13 27.82 8.70
CA VAL A 66 -6.47 27.30 9.92
C VAL A 66 -6.99 25.90 10.27
N LEU A 67 -8.31 25.72 10.24
CA LEU A 67 -8.93 24.41 10.53
C LEU A 67 -8.55 23.35 9.49
N GLY A 68 -8.46 23.73 8.22
CA GLY A 68 -8.07 22.82 7.13
C GLY A 68 -6.57 22.52 7.08
N ALA A 69 -5.71 23.39 7.61
CA ALA A 69 -4.26 23.26 7.52
C ALA A 69 -3.74 21.97 8.15
N GLY A 70 -4.32 21.52 9.28
CA GLY A 70 -3.96 20.26 9.92
C GLY A 70 -4.18 19.08 8.99
N SER A 71 -5.37 18.93 8.44
CA SER A 71 -5.71 17.86 7.49
C SER A 71 -4.85 17.94 6.22
N PHE A 72 -4.63 19.15 5.69
CA PHE A 72 -3.78 19.35 4.52
C PHE A 72 -2.34 18.86 4.78
N ASN A 73 -1.75 19.20 5.94
CA ASN A 73 -0.41 18.74 6.30
C ASN A 73 -0.31 17.21 6.40
N HIS A 74 -1.36 16.51 6.85
CA HIS A 74 -1.38 15.05 6.85
C HIS A 74 -1.34 14.47 5.43
N PHE A 75 -2.05 15.07 4.48
CA PHE A 75 -1.97 14.65 3.08
C PHE A 75 -0.59 14.91 2.47
N VAL A 76 0.02 16.07 2.76
CA VAL A 76 1.38 16.37 2.33
C VAL A 76 2.38 15.38 2.92
N LEU A 77 2.27 15.08 4.22
CA LEU A 77 3.11 14.09 4.88
C LEU A 77 2.91 12.69 4.28
N GLY A 78 1.66 12.29 4.06
CA GLY A 78 1.33 11.02 3.41
C GLY A 78 1.95 10.92 2.02
N PHE A 79 1.83 11.96 1.20
CA PHE A 79 2.47 12.04 -0.11
C PHE A 79 4.00 11.87 -0.02
N VAL A 80 4.65 12.60 0.90
CA VAL A 80 6.11 12.53 1.10
C VAL A 80 6.52 11.13 1.55
N MET A 81 5.77 10.49 2.46
CA MET A 81 6.06 9.13 2.92
C MET A 81 5.93 8.11 1.78
N ILE A 82 4.90 8.21 0.95
CA ILE A 82 4.73 7.35 -0.24
C ILE A 82 5.90 7.57 -1.22
N LEU A 83 6.29 8.83 -1.45
CA LEU A 83 7.43 9.17 -2.30
C LEU A 83 8.73 8.55 -1.80
N ILE A 84 9.01 8.66 -0.49
CA ILE A 84 10.19 8.04 0.14
C ILE A 84 10.12 6.52 0.00
N MET A 85 8.94 5.91 0.17
CA MET A 85 8.75 4.48 0.00
C MET A 85 9.05 4.05 -1.44
N LEU A 86 8.49 4.72 -2.44
CA LEU A 86 8.64 4.33 -3.85
C LEU A 86 10.06 4.58 -4.39
N ALA A 87 10.64 5.74 -4.09
CA ALA A 87 11.94 6.16 -4.65
C ALA A 87 13.13 5.80 -3.74
N GLY A 88 12.94 5.78 -2.42
CA GLY A 88 14.01 5.57 -1.45
C GLY A 88 14.12 4.12 -1.00
N VAL A 89 13.10 3.61 -0.33
CA VAL A 89 13.07 2.23 0.20
C VAL A 89 12.89 1.23 -0.92
N GLY A 90 11.97 1.48 -1.83
CA GLY A 90 11.54 0.58 -2.88
C GLY A 90 10.34 -0.28 -2.44
N THR A 91 9.67 -0.85 -3.42
CA THR A 91 8.58 -1.82 -3.25
C THR A 91 9.04 -3.20 -3.67
N GLN A 92 8.55 -4.23 -3.01
CA GLN A 92 8.76 -5.59 -3.48
C GLN A 92 7.94 -5.82 -4.74
N SER A 93 8.59 -6.34 -5.75
CA SER A 93 8.01 -6.71 -7.04
C SER A 93 8.50 -8.10 -7.42
N MET A 94 7.78 -8.76 -8.32
CA MET A 94 8.24 -10.01 -8.91
C MET A 94 9.42 -9.72 -9.83
N ALA A 95 10.56 -10.38 -9.56
CA ALA A 95 11.67 -10.39 -10.49
C ALA A 95 11.33 -11.25 -11.70
N ASN A 96 11.92 -10.96 -12.86
CA ASN A 96 11.83 -11.80 -14.05
C ASN A 96 12.67 -13.09 -13.95
N THR A 97 13.13 -13.45 -12.75
CA THR A 97 13.92 -14.65 -12.47
C THR A 97 13.04 -15.70 -11.78
N ILE A 98 13.13 -16.93 -12.22
CA ILE A 98 12.40 -18.06 -11.64
C ILE A 98 13.10 -18.50 -10.35
N LYS A 99 12.39 -18.43 -9.23
CA LYS A 99 12.85 -18.93 -7.93
C LYS A 99 12.70 -20.46 -7.84
N GLU A 100 11.54 -20.94 -8.28
CA GLU A 100 11.17 -22.35 -8.19
C GLU A 100 10.19 -22.71 -9.32
N VAL A 101 10.27 -23.95 -9.81
CA VAL A 101 9.30 -24.50 -10.74
C VAL A 101 8.40 -25.46 -9.98
N VAL A 102 7.10 -25.23 -10.02
CA VAL A 102 6.09 -26.10 -9.41
C VAL A 102 5.95 -27.35 -10.27
N PRO A 103 6.14 -28.55 -9.72
CA PRO A 103 6.22 -29.76 -10.57
C PRO A 103 4.86 -30.20 -11.15
N CYS A 104 3.76 -29.87 -10.51
CA CYS A 104 2.43 -30.36 -10.90
C CYS A 104 1.34 -29.29 -10.88
N VAL A 105 0.22 -29.58 -11.54
CA VAL A 105 -1.04 -28.82 -11.41
C VAL A 105 -1.91 -29.51 -10.38
N SER A 106 -1.88 -29.02 -9.13
CA SER A 106 -2.69 -29.58 -8.04
C SER A 106 -3.68 -28.54 -7.50
N SER A 107 -4.82 -28.99 -7.01
CA SER A 107 -5.77 -28.17 -6.25
C SER A 107 -5.31 -27.93 -4.81
N THR A 108 -4.26 -28.63 -4.38
CA THR A 108 -3.66 -28.53 -3.04
C THR A 108 -2.22 -28.03 -3.13
N THR A 109 -1.59 -27.79 -1.97
CA THR A 109 -0.18 -27.35 -1.88
C THR A 109 0.83 -28.45 -2.14
N ALA A 110 0.41 -29.73 -2.07
CA ALA A 110 1.27 -30.89 -2.30
C ALA A 110 0.89 -31.60 -3.58
N CYS A 111 1.88 -32.02 -4.38
CA CYS A 111 1.66 -32.81 -5.58
C CYS A 111 1.34 -34.26 -5.23
N ALA A 112 0.26 -34.79 -5.80
CA ALA A 112 -0.02 -36.23 -5.81
C ALA A 112 0.62 -36.87 -7.04
N ALA A 113 0.90 -38.16 -6.97
CA ALA A 113 1.47 -38.92 -8.11
C ALA A 113 0.57 -38.95 -9.37
N THR A 114 -0.71 -38.65 -9.21
CA THR A 114 -1.72 -38.57 -10.26
C THR A 114 -1.87 -37.18 -10.86
N ASP A 115 -1.29 -36.16 -10.28
CA ASP A 115 -1.45 -34.80 -10.75
C ASP A 115 -0.67 -34.56 -12.06
N PRO A 116 -1.26 -33.84 -13.02
CA PRO A 116 -0.57 -33.52 -14.27
C PRO A 116 0.68 -32.66 -14.03
N VAL A 117 1.71 -32.90 -14.83
CA VAL A 117 2.94 -32.08 -14.81
C VAL A 117 2.60 -30.65 -15.18
N SER A 118 3.19 -29.69 -14.45
CA SER A 118 2.95 -28.28 -14.70
C SER A 118 3.45 -27.82 -16.08
N PRO A 119 2.83 -26.81 -16.70
CA PRO A 119 3.27 -26.26 -17.99
C PRO A 119 4.74 -25.83 -17.99
N ALA A 120 5.20 -25.18 -16.93
CA ALA A 120 6.57 -24.74 -16.77
C ALA A 120 7.57 -25.92 -16.73
N ALA A 121 7.25 -26.95 -15.94
CA ALA A 121 8.08 -28.15 -15.86
C ALA A 121 8.09 -28.90 -17.19
N LYS A 122 6.93 -29.02 -17.87
CA LYS A 122 6.81 -29.65 -19.19
C LYS A 122 7.61 -28.89 -20.26
N ALA A 123 7.65 -27.57 -20.21
CA ALA A 123 8.43 -26.74 -21.12
C ALA A 123 9.94 -26.76 -20.82
N GLY A 124 10.37 -27.32 -19.69
CA GLY A 124 11.77 -27.39 -19.29
C GLY A 124 12.32 -26.12 -18.65
N LEU A 125 11.43 -25.27 -18.10
CA LEU A 125 11.83 -24.15 -17.25
C LEU A 125 12.53 -24.68 -15.98
N LYS A 126 13.52 -23.95 -15.48
CA LYS A 126 14.29 -24.30 -14.29
C LYS A 126 14.41 -23.13 -13.33
N ALA A 127 14.64 -23.44 -12.06
CA ALA A 127 15.04 -22.43 -11.08
C ALA A 127 16.34 -21.75 -11.52
N GLY A 128 16.39 -20.41 -11.39
CA GLY A 128 17.51 -19.58 -11.85
C GLY A 128 17.39 -19.09 -13.30
N ASP A 129 16.40 -19.55 -14.08
CA ASP A 129 16.15 -18.99 -15.41
C ASP A 129 15.67 -17.53 -15.29
N GLN A 130 16.26 -16.64 -16.08
CA GLN A 130 15.79 -15.28 -16.20
C GLN A 130 14.96 -15.12 -17.46
N ILE A 131 13.68 -14.79 -17.32
CA ILE A 131 12.77 -14.55 -18.44
C ILE A 131 13.06 -13.15 -19.00
N VAL A 132 13.61 -13.08 -20.21
CA VAL A 132 14.02 -11.82 -20.86
C VAL A 132 13.02 -11.34 -21.90
N ALA A 133 12.18 -12.24 -22.43
CA ALA A 133 11.06 -11.86 -23.29
C ALA A 133 9.91 -12.86 -23.21
N ILE A 134 8.70 -12.40 -23.50
CA ILE A 134 7.50 -13.22 -23.66
C ILE A 134 6.87 -12.88 -25.02
N ASN A 135 6.72 -13.87 -25.89
CA ASN A 135 6.29 -13.71 -27.29
C ASN A 135 7.06 -12.60 -28.03
N GLY A 136 8.40 -12.51 -27.80
CA GLY A 136 9.26 -11.50 -28.40
C GLY A 136 9.18 -10.10 -27.79
N LYS A 137 8.26 -9.85 -26.84
CA LYS A 137 8.20 -8.62 -26.08
C LYS A 137 9.19 -8.70 -24.92
N ALA A 138 10.17 -7.80 -24.89
CA ALA A 138 11.17 -7.75 -23.84
C ALA A 138 10.51 -7.51 -22.46
N THR A 139 10.92 -8.30 -21.47
CA THR A 139 10.46 -8.19 -20.09
C THR A 139 11.61 -7.91 -19.13
N THR A 140 11.32 -7.17 -18.10
CA THR A 140 12.24 -6.75 -17.04
C THR A 140 11.52 -6.86 -15.70
N ASP A 141 12.26 -6.78 -14.58
CA ASP A 141 11.64 -6.80 -13.24
C ASP A 141 10.49 -5.77 -13.09
N ASN A 142 10.55 -4.66 -13.84
CA ASN A 142 9.57 -3.58 -13.72
C ASN A 142 8.22 -3.87 -14.37
N ASN A 143 8.22 -4.61 -15.48
CA ASN A 143 7.00 -4.93 -16.24
C ASN A 143 6.60 -6.40 -16.15
N PHE A 144 7.39 -7.23 -15.49
CA PHE A 144 7.18 -8.68 -15.43
C PHE A 144 5.81 -9.06 -14.87
N ALA A 145 5.39 -8.42 -13.77
CA ALA A 145 4.08 -8.68 -13.18
C ALA A 145 2.91 -8.32 -14.11
N GLU A 146 3.06 -7.26 -14.94
CA GLU A 146 2.04 -6.89 -15.94
C GLU A 146 2.06 -7.85 -17.13
N ASP A 147 3.24 -8.26 -17.60
CA ASP A 147 3.36 -9.22 -18.69
C ASP A 147 2.78 -10.59 -18.30
N LEU A 148 2.93 -11.00 -17.02
CA LEU A 148 2.28 -12.20 -16.50
C LEU A 148 0.75 -12.06 -16.41
N LYS A 149 0.23 -10.89 -16.03
CA LYS A 149 -1.23 -10.65 -16.05
C LYS A 149 -1.83 -10.79 -17.44
N ALA A 150 -1.08 -10.46 -18.49
CA ALA A 150 -1.53 -10.65 -19.86
C ALA A 150 -1.72 -12.14 -20.22
N ILE A 151 -1.07 -13.05 -19.49
CA ILE A 151 -1.21 -14.50 -19.68
C ILE A 151 -2.41 -15.07 -18.88
N HIS A 152 -2.82 -14.36 -17.82
CA HIS A 152 -3.76 -14.86 -16.80
C HIS A 152 -5.13 -15.34 -17.33
N ASN A 153 -5.58 -14.82 -18.48
CA ASN A 153 -6.88 -15.17 -19.07
C ASN A 153 -6.73 -15.97 -20.38
N HIS A 154 -5.53 -16.52 -20.66
CA HIS A 154 -5.21 -17.16 -21.93
C HIS A 154 -4.79 -18.61 -21.73
N SER A 155 -5.57 -19.38 -20.96
CA SER A 155 -5.38 -20.82 -20.82
C SER A 155 -5.49 -21.53 -22.16
N GLY A 156 -4.61 -22.48 -22.41
CA GLY A 156 -4.56 -23.22 -23.66
C GLY A 156 -3.84 -22.53 -24.83
N GLN A 157 -3.48 -21.24 -24.70
CA GLN A 157 -2.69 -20.53 -25.69
C GLN A 157 -1.18 -20.77 -25.47
N GLU A 158 -0.44 -21.08 -26.53
CA GLU A 158 1.02 -21.22 -26.47
C GLU A 158 1.71 -19.87 -26.39
N PHE A 159 2.60 -19.72 -25.40
CA PHE A 159 3.48 -18.56 -25.23
C PHE A 159 4.93 -18.99 -25.38
N THR A 160 5.73 -18.18 -26.07
CA THR A 160 7.17 -18.38 -26.16
C THR A 160 7.87 -17.55 -25.09
N PHE A 161 8.51 -18.22 -24.14
CA PHE A 161 9.32 -17.61 -23.10
C PHE A 161 10.78 -17.66 -23.56
N THR A 162 11.38 -16.51 -23.83
CA THR A 162 12.82 -16.41 -24.05
C THR A 162 13.49 -16.28 -22.69
N VAL A 163 14.27 -17.31 -22.32
CA VAL A 163 14.93 -17.37 -21.02
C VAL A 163 16.43 -17.34 -21.17
N LYS A 164 17.10 -16.67 -20.26
CA LYS A 164 18.55 -16.70 -20.12
C LYS A 164 18.92 -17.65 -18.99
N ARG A 165 19.63 -18.72 -19.34
CA ARG A 165 20.14 -19.75 -18.43
C ARG A 165 21.66 -19.72 -18.43
N GLY A 166 22.26 -19.05 -17.44
CA GLY A 166 23.69 -18.76 -17.46
C GLY A 166 24.07 -17.88 -18.64
N SER A 167 24.90 -18.40 -19.59
CA SER A 167 25.29 -17.70 -20.82
C SER A 167 24.40 -18.02 -22.02
N GLU A 168 23.53 -19.00 -21.93
CA GLU A 168 22.69 -19.44 -23.03
C GLU A 168 21.32 -18.74 -23.01
N THR A 169 20.80 -18.46 -24.21
CA THR A 169 19.42 -17.97 -24.39
C THR A 169 18.62 -19.07 -25.07
N LEU A 170 17.49 -19.42 -24.47
CA LEU A 170 16.63 -20.50 -24.92
C LEU A 170 15.19 -20.00 -25.11
N ASP A 171 14.54 -20.43 -26.19
CA ASP A 171 13.13 -20.19 -26.40
C ASP A 171 12.34 -21.43 -25.99
N LEU A 172 11.52 -21.30 -24.97
CA LEU A 172 10.72 -22.37 -24.40
C LEU A 172 9.22 -22.08 -24.62
N LYS A 173 8.53 -23.08 -25.17
CA LYS A 173 7.09 -22.99 -25.42
C LYS A 173 6.29 -23.47 -24.23
N VAL A 174 5.51 -22.58 -23.67
CA VAL A 174 4.68 -22.80 -22.47
C VAL A 174 3.21 -22.61 -22.81
N THR A 175 2.41 -23.61 -22.53
CA THR A 175 0.96 -23.52 -22.70
C THR A 175 0.30 -23.55 -21.33
N PRO A 176 -0.17 -22.41 -20.79
CA PRO A 176 -0.83 -22.33 -19.50
C PRO A 176 -2.06 -23.24 -19.47
N THR A 177 -2.35 -23.83 -18.32
CA THR A 177 -3.53 -24.65 -18.08
C THR A 177 -4.38 -24.06 -16.97
N ASP A 178 -5.67 -24.39 -16.95
CA ASP A 178 -6.54 -23.96 -15.88
C ASP A 178 -6.20 -24.69 -14.58
N ARG A 179 -6.15 -23.91 -13.50
CA ARG A 179 -6.04 -24.41 -12.13
C ARG A 179 -7.17 -23.83 -11.29
N THR A 180 -7.85 -24.70 -10.55
CA THR A 180 -8.93 -24.30 -9.66
C THR A 180 -8.50 -24.47 -8.21
N ILE A 181 -8.51 -23.39 -7.43
CA ILE A 181 -8.26 -23.41 -5.98
C ILE A 181 -9.43 -22.69 -5.29
N GLN A 182 -10.02 -23.33 -4.31
CA GLN A 182 -11.15 -22.79 -3.53
C GLN A 182 -12.31 -22.23 -4.39
N GLY A 183 -12.57 -22.85 -5.55
CA GLY A 183 -13.63 -22.43 -6.47
C GLY A 183 -13.26 -21.33 -7.47
N TYR A 184 -12.04 -20.79 -7.40
CA TYR A 184 -11.53 -19.81 -8.37
C TYR A 184 -10.65 -20.51 -9.41
N THR A 185 -10.97 -20.33 -10.68
CA THR A 185 -10.21 -20.88 -11.81
C THR A 185 -9.38 -19.77 -12.46
N TYR A 186 -8.10 -20.02 -12.65
CA TYR A 186 -7.16 -19.10 -13.29
C TYR A 186 -6.14 -19.84 -14.13
N SER A 187 -5.57 -19.17 -15.13
CA SER A 187 -4.49 -19.72 -15.96
C SER A 187 -3.23 -19.91 -15.10
N PHE A 188 -2.67 -21.09 -15.13
CA PHE A 188 -1.53 -21.50 -14.34
C PHE A 188 -0.36 -21.87 -15.25
N VAL A 189 0.79 -21.26 -15.04
CA VAL A 189 2.04 -21.55 -15.75
C VAL A 189 2.89 -22.55 -14.98
N GLY A 190 2.97 -22.42 -13.67
CA GLY A 190 3.64 -23.38 -12.80
C GLY A 190 5.07 -23.02 -12.42
N PHE A 191 5.35 -21.75 -12.17
CA PHE A 191 6.60 -21.32 -11.53
C PHE A 191 6.33 -20.25 -10.48
N VAL A 192 7.29 -20.07 -9.58
CA VAL A 192 7.33 -19.00 -8.60
C VAL A 192 8.42 -18.04 -9.01
N ALA A 193 8.09 -16.76 -9.20
CA ALA A 193 9.06 -15.71 -9.48
C ALA A 193 9.88 -15.37 -8.22
N ALA A 194 11.13 -14.98 -8.41
CA ALA A 194 11.92 -14.41 -7.33
C ALA A 194 11.38 -13.03 -6.94
N GLU A 195 11.66 -12.59 -5.73
CA GLU A 195 11.31 -11.24 -5.27
C GLU A 195 12.50 -10.30 -5.49
N ALA A 196 12.23 -9.13 -6.03
CA ALA A 196 13.19 -8.05 -6.16
C ALA A 196 12.63 -6.76 -5.54
N THR A 197 13.53 -5.99 -4.94
CA THR A 197 13.17 -4.64 -4.47
C THR A 197 13.39 -3.66 -5.61
N TYR A 198 12.30 -3.09 -6.09
CA TYR A 198 12.32 -2.08 -7.13
C TYR A 198 12.16 -0.67 -6.56
N ARG A 199 13.09 0.21 -6.90
CA ARG A 199 13.03 1.65 -6.60
C ARG A 199 12.67 2.40 -7.86
N GLN A 200 11.61 3.17 -7.78
CA GLN A 200 11.16 3.95 -8.93
C GLN A 200 12.07 5.16 -9.17
N PRO A 201 12.31 5.54 -10.45
CA PRO A 201 12.90 6.83 -10.78
C PRO A 201 12.09 7.97 -10.16
N ILE A 202 12.76 9.03 -9.69
CA ILE A 202 12.13 10.10 -8.89
C ILE A 202 10.92 10.73 -9.58
N PHE A 203 10.96 10.94 -10.89
CA PHE A 203 9.84 11.56 -11.61
C PHE A 203 8.60 10.65 -11.69
N SER A 204 8.77 9.34 -11.92
CA SER A 204 7.66 8.38 -11.86
C SER A 204 7.14 8.24 -10.44
N ALA A 205 8.03 8.19 -9.44
CA ALA A 205 7.64 8.13 -8.04
C ALA A 205 6.81 9.34 -7.61
N ILE A 206 7.13 10.57 -8.06
CA ILE A 206 6.34 11.77 -7.79
C ILE A 206 4.94 11.64 -8.39
N LYS A 207 4.83 11.23 -9.65
CA LYS A 207 3.56 11.06 -10.35
C LYS A 207 2.70 10.00 -9.64
N ASP A 208 3.28 8.85 -9.34
CA ASP A 208 2.56 7.73 -8.73
C ASP A 208 2.18 8.02 -7.28
N SER A 209 3.05 8.70 -6.51
CA SER A 209 2.71 9.18 -5.16
C SER A 209 1.52 10.13 -5.19
N GLY A 210 1.46 11.05 -6.17
CA GLY A 210 0.31 11.94 -6.35
C GLY A 210 -0.96 11.18 -6.68
N SER A 211 -0.89 10.22 -7.59
CA SER A 211 -2.02 9.38 -7.99
C SER A 211 -2.53 8.52 -6.83
N ILE A 212 -1.64 7.89 -6.08
CA ILE A 212 -1.98 7.08 -4.89
C ILE A 212 -2.61 7.97 -3.82
N THR A 213 -2.01 9.12 -3.51
CA THR A 213 -2.56 10.06 -2.52
C THR A 213 -3.96 10.52 -2.91
N TRP A 214 -4.16 10.87 -4.18
CA TRP A 214 -5.47 11.27 -4.69
C TRP A 214 -6.49 10.13 -4.62
N TYR A 215 -6.09 8.92 -4.98
CA TYR A 215 -6.93 7.73 -4.85
C TYR A 215 -7.35 7.49 -3.39
N MET A 216 -6.41 7.57 -2.45
CA MET A 216 -6.69 7.42 -1.01
C MET A 216 -7.66 8.48 -0.49
N ILE A 217 -7.50 9.73 -0.92
CA ILE A 217 -8.45 10.81 -0.58
C ILE A 217 -9.86 10.49 -1.09
N LYS A 218 -9.99 10.10 -2.35
CA LYS A 218 -11.28 9.74 -2.95
C LYS A 218 -11.96 8.58 -2.22
N GLU A 219 -11.22 7.51 -1.94
CA GLU A 219 -11.79 6.35 -1.25
C GLU A 219 -12.12 6.67 0.22
N SER A 220 -11.35 7.53 0.89
CA SER A 220 -11.68 8.03 2.23
C SER A 220 -12.99 8.81 2.24
N VAL A 221 -13.17 9.74 1.30
CA VAL A 221 -14.42 10.50 1.17
C VAL A 221 -15.60 9.56 0.87
N LYS A 222 -15.42 8.64 -0.07
CA LYS A 222 -16.45 7.65 -0.42
C LYS A 222 -16.83 6.76 0.75
N SER A 223 -15.85 6.34 1.56
CA SER A 223 -16.08 5.57 2.78
C SER A 223 -16.86 6.36 3.82
N LEU A 224 -16.52 7.65 4.02
CA LEU A 224 -17.26 8.54 4.92
C LEU A 224 -18.73 8.70 4.48
N VAL A 225 -18.99 8.86 3.18
CA VAL A 225 -20.35 8.97 2.66
C VAL A 225 -21.15 7.68 2.85
N LYS A 226 -20.48 6.52 2.79
CA LYS A 226 -21.11 5.21 3.00
C LYS A 226 -21.32 4.85 4.47
N LEU A 227 -20.59 5.47 5.40
CA LEU A 227 -20.66 5.17 6.84
C LEU A 227 -22.10 5.13 7.40
N PRO A 228 -22.99 6.11 7.12
CA PRO A 228 -24.36 6.07 7.66
C PRO A 228 -25.14 4.82 7.24
N SER A 229 -24.93 4.32 6.01
CA SER A 229 -25.61 3.10 5.53
C SER A 229 -25.07 1.82 6.15
N MET A 230 -23.86 1.85 6.70
CA MET A 230 -23.21 0.70 7.34
C MET A 230 -23.53 0.59 8.84
N ILE A 231 -24.01 1.67 9.48
CA ILE A 231 -24.32 1.69 10.92
C ILE A 231 -25.27 0.55 11.34
N PRO A 232 -26.38 0.25 10.62
CA PRO A 232 -27.29 -0.83 11.04
C PRO A 232 -26.61 -2.20 11.09
N ASN A 233 -25.67 -2.47 10.15
CA ASN A 233 -24.92 -3.71 10.11
C ASN A 233 -23.88 -3.78 11.24
N LEU A 234 -23.18 -2.68 11.50
CA LEU A 234 -22.25 -2.58 12.63
C LEU A 234 -22.92 -2.81 13.98
N VAL A 235 -24.12 -2.29 14.16
CA VAL A 235 -24.91 -2.52 15.38
C VAL A 235 -25.30 -4.00 15.50
N LYS A 236 -25.74 -4.64 14.42
CA LYS A 236 -26.05 -6.08 14.42
C LYS A 236 -24.82 -6.94 14.73
N GLU A 237 -23.66 -6.61 14.13
CA GLU A 237 -22.40 -7.31 14.39
C GLU A 237 -21.94 -7.14 15.85
N ALA A 238 -22.09 -5.93 16.41
CA ALA A 238 -21.66 -5.62 17.76
C ALA A 238 -22.52 -6.26 18.86
N PHE A 239 -23.84 -6.36 18.64
CA PHE A 239 -24.78 -6.78 19.68
C PHE A 239 -25.43 -8.14 19.44
N ASN A 240 -25.46 -8.64 18.21
CA ASN A 240 -26.15 -9.90 17.87
C ASN A 240 -25.18 -11.04 17.45
N ASN A 241 -23.88 -10.91 17.70
CA ASN A 241 -22.86 -11.89 17.29
C ASN A 241 -22.97 -12.31 15.80
N ALA A 242 -23.44 -11.41 14.94
CA ALA A 242 -23.50 -11.67 13.51
C ALA A 242 -22.07 -11.81 12.95
N PRO A 243 -21.84 -12.65 11.93
CA PRO A 243 -20.54 -12.74 11.28
C PRO A 243 -20.15 -11.38 10.71
N ARG A 244 -18.90 -10.99 10.93
CA ARG A 244 -18.38 -9.68 10.54
C ARG A 244 -18.31 -9.56 9.02
N ASP A 245 -18.77 -8.45 8.48
CA ASP A 245 -18.58 -8.11 7.07
C ASP A 245 -17.09 -7.87 6.79
N PRO A 246 -16.44 -8.68 5.93
CA PRO A 246 -15.03 -8.48 5.57
C PRO A 246 -14.74 -7.11 4.95
N ASN A 247 -15.75 -6.47 4.32
CA ASN A 247 -15.67 -5.16 3.69
C ASN A 247 -16.13 -4.02 4.61
N GLY A 248 -16.51 -4.35 5.86
CA GLY A 248 -16.95 -3.39 6.84
C GLY A 248 -15.82 -2.53 7.41
N PRO A 249 -16.13 -1.38 8.02
CA PRO A 249 -15.13 -0.53 8.63
C PRO A 249 -14.39 -1.24 9.76
N VAL A 250 -13.06 -1.16 9.73
CA VAL A 250 -12.17 -1.80 10.71
C VAL A 250 -11.72 -0.76 11.73
N GLY A 251 -12.09 -0.93 12.98
CA GLY A 251 -11.58 -0.08 14.08
C GLY A 251 -10.14 -0.42 14.45
N ILE A 252 -9.51 0.43 15.27
CA ILE A 252 -8.11 0.27 15.72
C ILE A 252 -7.85 -1.12 16.32
N VAL A 253 -8.79 -1.65 17.12
CA VAL A 253 -8.69 -3.00 17.70
C VAL A 253 -8.75 -4.08 16.62
N GLY A 254 -9.56 -3.88 15.58
CA GLY A 254 -9.65 -4.80 14.45
C GLY A 254 -8.37 -4.82 13.61
N VAL A 255 -7.76 -3.66 13.38
CA VAL A 255 -6.44 -3.55 12.71
C VAL A 255 -5.37 -4.26 13.55
N ALA A 256 -5.34 -4.03 14.86
CA ALA A 256 -4.37 -4.68 15.75
C ALA A 256 -4.53 -6.21 15.76
N ARG A 257 -5.76 -6.73 15.77
CA ARG A 257 -6.03 -8.18 15.66
C ARG A 257 -5.59 -8.73 14.30
N ALA A 258 -6.00 -8.10 13.21
CA ALA A 258 -5.60 -8.53 11.87
C ALA A 258 -4.08 -8.55 11.69
N SER A 259 -3.38 -7.52 12.21
CA SER A 259 -1.91 -7.47 12.22
C SER A 259 -1.29 -8.57 13.08
N GLY A 260 -1.90 -8.88 14.24
CA GLY A 260 -1.49 -9.98 15.10
C GLY A 260 -1.69 -11.34 14.44
N ASP A 261 -2.82 -11.55 13.80
CA ASP A 261 -3.13 -12.79 13.07
C ASP A 261 -2.18 -13.01 11.89
N ILE A 262 -1.83 -11.95 11.17
CA ILE A 262 -0.82 -11.99 10.09
C ILE A 262 0.56 -12.31 10.66
N ALA A 263 0.95 -11.68 11.77
CA ALA A 263 2.25 -11.91 12.39
C ALA A 263 2.37 -13.30 13.05
N SER A 264 1.28 -13.83 13.60
CA SER A 264 1.24 -15.15 14.25
C SER A 264 1.11 -16.30 13.25
N ASN A 265 0.54 -16.05 12.06
CA ASN A 265 0.43 -17.02 10.98
C ASN A 265 1.76 -17.13 10.24
N SER A 266 2.75 -17.77 10.87
CA SER A 266 4.04 -18.13 10.25
C SER A 266 3.91 -19.04 9.01
N ASN A 267 2.69 -19.53 8.72
CA ASN A 267 2.31 -20.29 7.53
C ASN A 267 1.88 -19.41 6.33
N LEU A 268 1.79 -18.09 6.50
CA LEU A 268 1.78 -17.16 5.36
C LEU A 268 3.21 -17.03 4.83
N ASN A 269 3.76 -18.17 4.45
CA ASN A 269 4.94 -18.21 3.62
C ASN A 269 4.57 -17.44 2.34
N THR A 270 5.24 -16.35 2.08
CA THR A 270 5.07 -15.48 0.90
C THR A 270 5.10 -16.26 -0.43
N SER A 271 5.61 -17.49 -0.41
CA SER A 271 5.61 -18.41 -1.54
C SER A 271 4.24 -18.97 -1.93
N SER A 272 3.23 -18.94 -1.06
CA SER A 272 1.89 -19.48 -1.39
C SER A 272 0.94 -18.47 -2.03
N GLN A 273 1.31 -17.20 -2.08
CA GLN A 273 0.44 -16.14 -2.60
C GLN A 273 0.70 -15.76 -4.07
N VAL A 274 1.73 -16.28 -4.69
CA VAL A 274 2.10 -15.94 -6.07
C VAL A 274 2.42 -17.20 -6.87
N SER A 275 1.47 -18.14 -6.89
CA SER A 275 1.39 -19.12 -7.96
C SER A 275 0.55 -18.52 -9.07
N ILE A 276 1.19 -17.78 -9.96
CA ILE A 276 0.61 -17.37 -11.24
C ILE A 276 0.71 -18.54 -12.20
#